data_3586b7a88a8412029cfe8226daedd8a7
#
_entry.id   3586b7a88a8412029cfe8226daedd8a7
#
_cell.length_a   1.000
_cell.length_b   1.000
_cell.length_c   1.000
_cell.angle_alpha   90.00
_cell.angle_beta   90.00
_cell.angle_gamma   90.00
#
_symmetry.space_group_name_H-M   'P 1'
#
loop_
_entity.id
_entity.type
_entity.pdbx_description
1 polymer ?
#
loop_
_entity_poly.entity_id
_entity_poly.type
_entity_poly.pdbx_seq_one_letter_code
_entity_poly.pdbx_strand_id
1 'polypeptide(L)'
;MKNIIVALVIVAASIPVLVLGQTSATKHVILSPKSNLDTASVSEGFAKYCPNVMVTENESKADYVLEASSKTTYSDGDSYSHWHFTLLNKDGDVLMTTHPERHFTHKFKHHFESVCKYINGN
;
A
#
# COMPACT_ATOMS: atom_id res chain seq x y z
N MET A 1 23.74 -30.43 -46.11
CA MET A 1 23.61 -30.02 -45.75
C MET A 1 23.34 -29.39 -44.93
N LYS A 2 23.20 -28.96 -44.61
CA LYS A 2 23.06 -28.42 -44.01
C LYS A 2 22.55 -27.78 -43.29
N ASN A 3 22.39 -27.34 -42.89
CA ASN A 3 22.04 -26.74 -42.42
C ASN A 3 21.59 -26.23 -41.60
N ILE A 4 21.45 -25.70 -41.20
CA ILE A 4 21.03 -25.25 -40.58
C ILE A 4 20.78 -24.61 -39.81
N ILE A 5 20.79 -24.15 -39.43
CA ILE A 5 20.62 -23.59 -38.85
C ILE A 5 20.11 -22.95 -38.26
N VAL A 6 20.02 -22.43 -38.03
CA VAL A 6 19.60 -21.85 -37.72
C VAL A 6 18.99 -21.35 -36.94
N ALA A 7 18.80 -21.10 -36.70
CA ALA A 7 18.25 -20.66 -36.10
C ALA A 7 18.04 -20.19 -35.25
N LEU A 8 18.13 -19.88 -34.84
CA LEU A 8 17.97 -19.55 -34.11
C LEU A 8 17.71 -18.69 -33.58
N VAL A 9 17.85 -18.23 -33.44
CA VAL A 9 17.80 -17.50 -33.04
C VAL A 9 17.06 -16.82 -32.45
N ILE A 10 16.82 -16.51 -32.44
CA ILE A 10 16.16 -15.89 -32.08
C ILE A 10 15.72 -15.52 -31.15
N VAL A 11 15.54 -15.53 -30.84
CA VAL A 11 15.06 -15.37 -30.02
C VAL A 11 15.08 -14.48 -29.23
N ALA A 12 15.59 -14.52 -28.94
CA ALA A 12 15.84 -13.83 -28.18
C ALA A 12 15.28 -12.81 -27.97
N ALA A 13 15.43 -12.25 -28.33
CA ALA A 13 14.87 -11.19 -28.44
C ALA A 13 13.98 -10.83 -27.47
N SER A 14 13.16 -11.12 -27.54
CA SER A 14 12.16 -10.88 -26.78
C SER A 14 12.42 -10.42 -25.51
N ILE A 15 13.07 -10.88 -24.98
CA ILE A 15 13.34 -10.58 -23.79
C ILE A 15 13.16 -9.33 -23.27
N PRO A 16 13.70 -8.55 -23.63
CA PRO A 16 13.73 -7.30 -23.12
C PRO A 16 12.49 -6.89 -22.54
N VAL A 17 11.73 -7.07 -23.15
CA VAL A 17 10.56 -6.75 -22.77
C VAL A 17 10.33 -6.66 -21.44
N LEU A 18 10.58 -7.50 -20.93
CA LEU A 18 10.32 -7.58 -19.70
C LEU A 18 10.70 -6.53 -18.92
N VAL A 19 11.58 -6.29 -19.05
CA VAL A 19 12.12 -5.35 -18.36
C VAL A 19 11.18 -4.41 -17.95
N LEU A 20 10.42 -4.10 -18.71
CA LEU A 20 9.54 -3.19 -18.41
C LEU A 20 8.83 -3.42 -17.23
N GLY A 21 8.74 -4.39 -16.86
CA GLY A 21 7.96 -4.64 -15.79
C GLY A 21 8.39 -3.95 -14.59
N GLN A 22 8.88 -2.87 -14.70
CA GLN A 22 9.28 -2.20 -13.60
C GLN A 22 8.20 -1.65 -12.80
N THR A 23 7.02 -1.61 -13.23
CA THR A 23 5.94 -1.10 -12.41
C THR A 23 5.78 -1.98 -11.21
N SER A 24 5.54 -1.39 -10.08
CA SER A 24 5.30 -2.12 -8.84
C SER A 24 4.03 -2.94 -8.96
N ALA A 25 4.08 -4.14 -8.47
CA ALA A 25 2.89 -4.99 -8.45
C ALA A 25 1.87 -4.41 -7.49
N THR A 26 0.61 -4.57 -7.81
CA THR A 26 -0.46 -4.14 -6.94
C THR A 26 -0.49 -5.01 -5.69
N LYS A 27 -0.57 -4.38 -4.54
CA LYS A 27 -0.71 -5.07 -3.27
C LYS A 27 -2.06 -4.70 -2.67
N HIS A 28 -2.63 -5.63 -1.94
CA HIS A 28 -3.95 -5.43 -1.35
C HIS A 28 -3.87 -5.44 0.17
N VAL A 29 -4.58 -4.50 0.78
CA VAL A 29 -4.70 -4.45 2.23
C VAL A 29 -6.18 -4.59 2.57
N ILE A 30 -6.47 -5.31 3.66
CA ILE A 30 -7.82 -5.40 4.17
C ILE A 30 -7.83 -4.72 5.52
N LEU A 31 -8.88 -3.95 5.79
CA LEU A 31 -8.97 -3.25 7.07
C LEU A 31 -9.30 -4.24 8.18
N SER A 32 -8.58 -4.12 9.29
CA SER A 32 -8.86 -4.90 10.48
C SER A 32 -10.20 -4.49 11.05
N PRO A 33 -10.95 -5.41 11.66
CA PRO A 33 -12.19 -5.05 12.36
C PRO A 33 -11.98 -4.04 13.49
N LYS A 34 -10.74 -3.87 13.94
CA LYS A 34 -10.42 -2.90 14.98
C LYS A 34 -10.29 -1.49 14.43
N SER A 35 -10.32 -1.34 13.11
CA SER A 35 -10.23 -0.03 12.48
C SER A 35 -11.51 0.76 12.76
N ASN A 36 -11.36 2.06 12.97
CA ASN A 36 -12.54 2.92 13.09
C ASN A 36 -12.62 3.93 11.96
N LEU A 37 -11.75 3.81 10.96
CA LEU A 37 -11.87 4.57 9.73
C LEU A 37 -12.59 3.70 8.72
N ASP A 38 -13.39 4.31 7.87
CA ASP A 38 -14.16 3.56 6.90
C ASP A 38 -13.31 3.19 5.68
N THR A 39 -13.71 2.12 5.02
CA THR A 39 -13.02 1.63 3.84
C THR A 39 -12.90 2.68 2.75
N ALA A 40 -13.94 3.48 2.56
CA ALA A 40 -13.93 4.49 1.50
C ALA A 40 -12.86 5.55 1.72
N SER A 41 -12.73 6.05 2.95
CA SER A 41 -11.72 7.07 3.26
C SER A 41 -10.31 6.54 3.08
N VAL A 42 -10.07 5.32 3.52
CA VAL A 42 -8.74 4.71 3.41
C VAL A 42 -8.43 4.40 1.94
N SER A 43 -9.40 3.90 1.20
CA SER A 43 -9.22 3.59 -0.21
C SER A 43 -8.90 4.86 -1.01
N GLU A 44 -9.59 5.96 -0.71
CA GLU A 44 -9.37 7.22 -1.37
C GLU A 44 -7.96 7.74 -1.12
N GLY A 45 -7.48 7.62 0.11
CA GLY A 45 -6.15 8.05 0.46
C GLY A 45 -5.06 7.26 -0.27
N PHE A 46 -5.22 5.94 -0.35
CA PHE A 46 -4.25 5.14 -1.09
C PHE A 46 -4.32 5.45 -2.59
N ALA A 47 -5.51 5.64 -3.15
CA ALA A 47 -5.62 5.99 -4.56
C ALA A 47 -4.87 7.29 -4.88
N LYS A 48 -4.86 8.21 -3.93
CA LYS A 48 -4.20 9.49 -4.11
C LYS A 48 -2.70 9.44 -3.87
N TYR A 49 -2.26 8.76 -2.84
CA TYR A 49 -0.87 8.81 -2.40
C TYR A 49 -0.06 7.54 -2.69
N CYS A 50 -0.70 6.45 -2.99
CA CYS A 50 -0.01 5.18 -3.26
C CYS A 50 -0.89 4.27 -4.12
N PRO A 51 -1.01 4.59 -5.41
CA PRO A 51 -1.95 3.87 -6.29
C PRO A 51 -1.73 2.36 -6.43
N ASN A 52 -0.56 1.86 -6.12
CA ASN A 52 -0.33 0.43 -6.22
C ASN A 52 -0.76 -0.36 -4.98
N VAL A 53 -1.29 0.33 -3.98
CA VAL A 53 -1.87 -0.33 -2.81
C VAL A 53 -3.37 -0.13 -2.87
N MET A 54 -4.11 -1.21 -2.89
CA MET A 54 -5.56 -1.17 -2.99
C MET A 54 -6.20 -1.77 -1.76
N VAL A 55 -7.29 -1.20 -1.32
CA VAL A 55 -8.05 -1.75 -0.20
C VAL A 55 -9.00 -2.79 -0.76
N THR A 56 -9.05 -3.96 -0.15
CA THR A 56 -9.95 -5.02 -0.55
C THR A 56 -10.84 -5.42 0.63
N GLU A 57 -12.01 -5.93 0.35
CA GLU A 57 -12.85 -6.51 1.37
C GLU A 57 -12.80 -8.03 1.26
N ASN A 58 -12.03 -8.55 0.31
CA ASN A 58 -11.90 -9.99 0.11
C ASN A 58 -10.64 -10.47 0.84
N GLU A 59 -10.86 -11.16 1.96
CA GLU A 59 -9.77 -11.65 2.79
C GLU A 59 -8.78 -12.51 2.02
N SER A 60 -9.23 -13.30 1.08
CA SER A 60 -8.34 -14.18 0.33
C SER A 60 -7.41 -13.42 -0.62
N LYS A 61 -7.74 -12.18 -0.96
CA LYS A 61 -6.90 -11.38 -1.84
C LYS A 61 -5.94 -10.50 -1.06
N ALA A 62 -6.12 -10.37 0.24
CA ALA A 62 -5.32 -9.44 1.02
C ALA A 62 -3.88 -9.96 1.19
N ASP A 63 -2.93 -9.07 0.98
CA ASP A 63 -1.53 -9.36 1.24
C ASP A 63 -1.17 -8.92 2.66
N TYR A 64 -1.87 -7.90 3.17
CA TYR A 64 -1.63 -7.33 4.49
C TYR A 64 -2.94 -6.97 5.17
N VAL A 65 -2.88 -6.80 6.48
CA VAL A 65 -4.00 -6.29 7.26
C VAL A 65 -3.62 -4.90 7.73
N LEU A 66 -4.53 -3.95 7.58
CA LEU A 66 -4.28 -2.58 8.02
C LEU A 66 -5.27 -2.22 9.11
N GLU A 67 -4.75 -1.78 10.25
CA GLU A 67 -5.58 -1.26 11.30
C GLU A 67 -5.48 0.25 11.20
N ALA A 68 -6.55 0.88 10.76
CA ALA A 68 -6.58 2.32 10.53
C ALA A 68 -7.52 2.96 11.53
N SER A 69 -6.99 3.76 12.41
CA SER A 69 -7.78 4.37 13.46
C SER A 69 -7.65 5.89 13.46
N SER A 70 -8.69 6.52 13.97
CA SER A 70 -8.74 7.96 14.14
C SER A 70 -9.12 8.25 15.58
N LYS A 71 -8.45 9.23 16.17
CA LYS A 71 -8.76 9.65 17.53
C LYS A 71 -8.95 11.17 17.50
N THR A 72 -10.00 11.64 18.13
CA THR A 72 -10.24 13.07 18.22
C THR A 72 -9.85 13.55 19.62
N THR A 73 -9.08 14.62 19.67
CA THR A 73 -8.71 15.25 20.93
C THR A 73 -9.26 16.66 20.92
N TYR A 74 -9.57 17.17 22.11
CA TYR A 74 -10.12 18.52 22.27
C TYR A 74 -9.13 19.36 23.09
N SER A 75 -8.92 20.57 22.64
CA SER A 75 -8.02 21.48 23.32
C SER A 75 -8.49 22.90 23.05
N ASP A 76 -8.66 23.70 24.10
CA ASP A 76 -9.06 25.11 23.99
C ASP A 76 -10.29 25.33 23.11
N GLY A 77 -11.25 24.44 23.18
CA GLY A 77 -12.47 24.57 22.41
C GLY A 77 -12.39 24.06 20.98
N ASP A 78 -11.21 23.65 20.54
CA ASP A 78 -11.03 23.10 19.20
C ASP A 78 -10.91 21.58 19.25
N SER A 79 -11.28 20.92 18.18
CA SER A 79 -11.14 19.49 18.07
C SER A 79 -10.13 19.16 16.98
N TYR A 80 -9.31 18.17 17.23
CA TYR A 80 -8.28 17.74 16.29
C TYR A 80 -8.39 16.23 16.09
N SER A 81 -8.36 15.79 14.84
CA SER A 81 -8.37 14.36 14.53
C SER A 81 -6.96 13.92 14.20
N HIS A 82 -6.55 12.82 14.79
CA HIS A 82 -5.25 12.21 14.53
C HIS A 82 -5.49 10.80 14.03
N TRP A 83 -4.80 10.44 12.97
CA TRP A 83 -4.89 9.09 12.44
C TRP A 83 -3.68 8.28 12.89
N HIS A 84 -3.87 6.99 12.93
CA HIS A 84 -2.79 6.07 13.30
C HIS A 84 -3.00 4.80 12.51
N PHE A 85 -1.99 4.39 11.76
CA PHE A 85 -2.06 3.18 10.96
C PHE A 85 -1.08 2.16 11.51
N THR A 86 -1.53 0.92 11.59
CA THR A 86 -0.68 -0.22 11.94
C THR A 86 -0.83 -1.23 10.82
N LEU A 87 0.28 -1.60 10.20
CA LEU A 87 0.28 -2.60 9.14
C LEU A 87 0.70 -3.93 9.75
N LEU A 88 -0.08 -4.96 9.49
CA LEU A 88 0.19 -6.28 10.01
C LEU A 88 0.29 -7.28 8.86
N ASN A 89 1.00 -8.37 9.08
CA ASN A 89 0.96 -9.46 8.13
C ASN A 89 -0.28 -10.30 8.42
N LYS A 90 -0.52 -11.32 7.63
CA LYS A 90 -1.72 -12.14 7.80
C LYS A 90 -1.71 -12.98 9.05
N ASP A 91 -0.55 -13.15 9.67
CA ASP A 91 -0.44 -13.89 10.92
C ASP A 91 -0.69 -12.99 12.13
N GLY A 92 -0.91 -11.72 11.90
CA GLY A 92 -1.18 -10.78 12.99
C GLY A 92 0.03 -10.09 13.56
N ASP A 93 1.20 -10.27 12.95
CA ASP A 93 2.41 -9.61 13.45
C ASP A 93 2.45 -8.17 12.94
N VAL A 94 2.83 -7.27 13.80
CA VAL A 94 2.94 -5.85 13.46
C VAL A 94 4.21 -5.63 12.64
N LEU A 95 4.04 -5.11 11.44
CA LEU A 95 5.16 -4.83 10.55
C LEU A 95 5.65 -3.40 10.68
N MET A 96 4.73 -2.46 10.86
CA MET A 96 5.09 -1.07 11.08
C MET A 96 3.89 -0.32 11.62
N THR A 97 4.13 0.82 12.24
CA THR A 97 3.08 1.71 12.70
C THR A 97 3.46 3.13 12.32
N THR A 98 2.48 3.99 12.15
CA THR A 98 2.73 5.41 11.88
C THR A 98 2.55 6.21 13.16
N HIS A 99 3.17 7.37 13.20
CA HIS A 99 3.03 8.27 14.33
C HIS A 99 1.92 9.28 14.04
N PRO A 100 1.24 9.79 15.07
CA PRO A 100 0.25 10.83 14.87
C PRO A 100 0.90 12.05 14.22
N GLU A 101 0.17 12.68 13.31
CA GLU A 101 0.69 13.86 12.66
C GLU A 101 0.64 15.05 13.58
N ARG A 102 1.54 15.99 13.38
CA ARG A 102 1.64 17.20 14.20
C ARG A 102 1.34 18.46 13.41
N HIS A 103 1.19 18.34 12.09
CA HIS A 103 0.93 19.49 11.24
C HIS A 103 -0.44 19.39 10.62
N PHE A 104 -1.02 20.53 10.30
CA PHE A 104 -2.39 20.55 9.81
C PHE A 104 -2.52 20.44 8.29
N THR A 105 -1.49 20.77 7.53
CA THR A 105 -1.57 20.68 6.09
C THR A 105 -1.17 19.29 5.65
N HIS A 106 -1.97 18.67 4.81
CA HIS A 106 -1.73 17.33 4.29
C HIS A 106 -1.46 16.33 5.42
N LYS A 107 -2.15 16.54 6.53
CA LYS A 107 -1.81 15.81 7.75
C LYS A 107 -1.96 14.31 7.65
N PHE A 108 -2.83 13.80 6.80
CA PHE A 108 -3.00 12.35 6.70
C PHE A 108 -2.11 11.73 5.63
N LYS A 109 -1.49 12.53 4.79
CA LYS A 109 -0.68 12.05 3.70
C LYS A 109 0.44 11.13 4.16
N HIS A 110 1.11 11.46 5.24
CA HIS A 110 2.27 10.70 5.67
C HIS A 110 1.92 9.27 6.10
N HIS A 111 0.69 9.04 6.57
CA HIS A 111 0.28 7.69 6.95
C HIS A 111 0.25 6.79 5.72
N PHE A 112 -0.34 7.30 4.62
CA PHE A 112 -0.40 6.54 3.38
C PHE A 112 0.99 6.38 2.77
N GLU A 113 1.80 7.42 2.81
CA GLU A 113 3.15 7.35 2.28
C GLU A 113 4.04 6.41 3.06
N SER A 114 3.90 6.36 4.38
CA SER A 114 4.69 5.45 5.21
C SER A 114 4.35 4.00 4.94
N VAL A 115 3.07 3.69 4.81
CA VAL A 115 2.63 2.33 4.48
C VAL A 115 3.11 1.98 3.07
N CYS A 116 2.98 2.92 2.14
CA CYS A 116 3.42 2.75 0.77
C CYS A 116 4.91 2.40 0.69
N LYS A 117 5.70 3.15 1.44
CA LYS A 117 7.13 2.95 1.46
C LYS A 117 7.49 1.57 2.01
N TYR A 118 6.84 1.18 3.07
CA TYR A 118 7.08 -0.15 3.64
C TYR A 118 6.73 -1.25 2.64
N ILE A 119 5.54 -1.17 2.06
CA ILE A 119 5.07 -2.21 1.14
C ILE A 119 5.93 -2.29 -0.11
N ASN A 120 6.39 -1.16 -0.62
CA ASN A 120 7.20 -1.11 -1.83
C ASN A 120 8.70 -1.30 -1.57
N GLY A 121 9.10 -1.47 -0.33
CA GLY A 121 10.48 -1.76 -0.01
C GLY A 121 11.44 -0.58 -0.11
N ASN A 122 10.93 0.60 0.02
CA ASN A 122 11.80 1.79 -0.08
C ASN A 122 12.14 2.38 1.25
#